data_c752f732e53fe066bc1ee091c8a2dd31
#
_entry.id   c752f732e53fe066bc1ee091c8a2dd31
#
_cell.length_a   1.000
_cell.length_b   1.000
_cell.length_c   1.000
_cell.angle_alpha   90.00
_cell.angle_beta   90.00
_cell.angle_gamma   90.00
#
_symmetry.space_group_name_H-M   'P 1'
#
loop_
_entity.id
_entity.type
_entity.pdbx_description
1 polymer ?
#
loop_
_entity_poly.entity_id
_entity_poly.type
_entity_poly.pdbx_seq_one_letter_code
_entity_poly.pdbx_strand_id
1 'polypeptide(L)'
;MIISSLWLALSNQDQQLKSSNHQNLFTKGNLFYFPRLLNICLTIHMVVGIHMVINDFRLPYSSGKETAQYIQTKGWQDSPIFATRDVEVATVSGYLDREFYVPELNGFGSYAQWANRVTLDRSKTLDEVQVYLDRFPKVNKLLLLLSNRSSIKNLQPGESLFVDKIRVIADSKFENSFHDSEKFYIYWVERIVD
;
A
#
# COMPACT_ATOMS: atom_id res chain seq x y z
N MET A 1 -25.80 5.52 28.81
CA MET A 1 -25.99 6.80 29.56
C MET A 1 -25.52 8.06 28.80
N ILE A 2 -24.84 7.94 27.68
CA ILE A 2 -24.33 9.11 26.89
C ILE A 2 -25.36 9.58 25.84
N ILE A 3 -26.23 8.70 25.36
CA ILE A 3 -27.21 9.02 24.29
C ILE A 3 -28.38 9.87 24.79
N SER A 4 -28.74 9.75 26.07
CA SER A 4 -29.84 10.53 26.66
C SER A 4 -29.47 12.00 26.91
N SER A 5 -28.20 12.30 27.15
CA SER A 5 -27.72 13.68 27.34
C SER A 5 -27.63 14.47 26.03
N LEU A 6 -27.35 13.78 24.90
CA LEU A 6 -27.30 14.40 23.58
C LEU A 6 -28.71 14.81 23.10
N TRP A 7 -29.70 13.97 23.39
CA TRP A 7 -31.10 14.23 23.00
C TRP A 7 -31.71 15.41 23.77
N LEU A 8 -31.38 15.56 25.05
CA LEU A 8 -31.78 16.70 25.87
C LEU A 8 -31.11 18.01 25.43
N ALA A 9 -29.85 17.96 24.99
CA ALA A 9 -29.15 19.13 24.48
C ALA A 9 -29.75 19.62 23.15
N LEU A 10 -30.11 18.72 22.25
CA LEU A 10 -30.76 19.04 20.98
C LEU A 10 -32.19 19.58 21.17
N SER A 11 -32.95 19.03 22.11
CA SER A 11 -34.34 19.51 22.37
C SER A 11 -34.37 20.91 23.02
N ASN A 12 -33.35 21.26 23.82
CA ASN A 12 -33.23 22.62 24.39
C ASN A 12 -32.77 23.67 23.37
N GLN A 13 -31.99 23.26 22.36
CA GLN A 13 -31.63 24.18 21.25
C GLN A 13 -32.83 24.51 20.38
N ASP A 14 -33.73 23.58 20.15
CA ASP A 14 -34.97 23.81 19.38
C ASP A 14 -35.94 24.78 20.08
N GLN A 15 -35.94 24.80 21.41
CA GLN A 15 -36.77 25.75 22.18
C GLN A 15 -36.18 27.16 22.19
N GLN A 16 -34.87 27.31 22.21
CA GLN A 16 -34.23 28.63 22.15
C GLN A 16 -34.37 29.28 20.76
N LEU A 17 -34.34 28.47 19.69
CA LEU A 17 -34.54 28.96 18.30
C LEU A 17 -35.97 29.46 18.02
N LYS A 18 -36.96 28.99 18.77
CA LYS A 18 -38.37 29.45 18.66
C LYS A 18 -38.64 30.75 19.35
N SER A 19 -37.79 31.22 20.26
CA SER A 19 -38.00 32.45 21.04
C SER A 19 -37.28 33.70 20.47
N SER A 20 -36.38 33.51 19.52
CA SER A 20 -35.66 34.60 18.86
C SER A 20 -36.39 35.01 17.58
N ASN A 21 -37.00 36.19 17.65
CA ASN A 21 -37.79 36.86 16.57
C ASN A 21 -36.89 37.33 15.42
N HIS A 22 -36.08 36.40 14.82
CA HIS A 22 -35.32 36.62 13.60
C HIS A 22 -35.99 35.91 12.39
N GLN A 23 -37.28 36.20 12.22
CA GLN A 23 -38.07 35.67 11.09
C GLN A 23 -37.89 36.44 9.76
N ASN A 24 -36.78 37.09 9.47
CA ASN A 24 -36.67 37.81 8.22
C ASN A 24 -35.33 37.78 7.49
N LEU A 25 -34.52 36.74 7.61
CA LEU A 25 -33.26 36.65 6.84
C LEU A 25 -33.11 35.42 5.93
N PHE A 26 -34.06 34.49 5.93
CA PHE A 26 -34.11 33.46 4.88
C PHE A 26 -35.07 33.91 3.79
N THR A 27 -34.60 34.81 2.93
CA THR A 27 -35.33 35.24 1.72
C THR A 27 -35.71 34.01 0.90
N LYS A 28 -36.97 33.91 0.48
CA LYS A 28 -37.57 32.86 -0.36
C LYS A 28 -36.71 32.47 -1.61
N GLY A 29 -35.72 33.26 -1.98
CA GLY A 29 -34.81 33.02 -3.09
C GLY A 29 -33.81 31.88 -2.87
N ASN A 30 -33.33 31.64 -1.63
CA ASN A 30 -32.29 30.64 -1.37
C ASN A 30 -32.80 29.18 -1.32
N LEU A 31 -34.10 29.01 -1.07
CA LEU A 31 -34.69 27.66 -0.98
C LEU A 31 -34.74 26.93 -2.33
N PHE A 32 -34.81 27.67 -3.46
CA PHE A 32 -34.83 27.11 -4.81
C PHE A 32 -33.44 26.67 -5.32
N TYR A 33 -32.37 27.20 -4.77
CA TYR A 33 -31.00 26.81 -5.18
C TYR A 33 -30.51 25.55 -4.49
N PHE A 34 -31.00 25.25 -3.30
CA PHE A 34 -30.56 24.09 -2.51
C PHE A 34 -30.80 22.76 -3.22
N PRO A 35 -31.98 22.44 -3.77
CA PRO A 35 -32.18 21.17 -4.50
C PRO A 35 -31.34 21.09 -5.79
N ARG A 36 -31.10 22.22 -6.46
CA ARG A 36 -30.21 22.25 -7.63
C ARG A 36 -28.75 21.96 -7.27
N LEU A 37 -28.27 22.58 -6.19
CA LEU A 37 -26.92 22.32 -5.68
C LEU A 37 -26.77 20.87 -5.24
N LEU A 38 -27.74 20.32 -4.53
CA LEU A 38 -27.78 18.92 -4.12
C LEU A 38 -27.73 17.98 -5.34
N ASN A 39 -28.53 18.23 -6.36
CA ASN A 39 -28.53 17.44 -7.59
C ASN A 39 -27.17 17.49 -8.31
N ILE A 40 -26.54 18.65 -8.38
CA ILE A 40 -25.21 18.82 -8.95
C ILE A 40 -24.19 17.98 -8.17
N CYS A 41 -24.19 18.09 -6.84
CA CYS A 41 -23.30 17.29 -5.98
C CYS A 41 -23.52 15.79 -6.16
N LEU A 42 -24.77 15.32 -6.18
CA LEU A 42 -25.10 13.92 -6.41
C LEU A 42 -24.65 13.44 -7.78
N THR A 43 -24.83 14.25 -8.83
CA THR A 43 -24.40 13.92 -10.18
C THR A 43 -22.88 13.80 -10.25
N ILE A 44 -22.14 14.73 -9.63
CA ILE A 44 -20.67 14.65 -9.56
C ILE A 44 -20.24 13.37 -8.85
N HIS A 45 -20.83 13.05 -7.68
CA HIS A 45 -20.51 11.83 -6.95
C HIS A 45 -20.80 10.56 -7.76
N MET A 46 -21.92 10.55 -8.48
CA MET A 46 -22.29 9.43 -9.34
C MET A 46 -21.27 9.24 -10.49
N VAL A 47 -20.89 10.33 -11.16
CA VAL A 47 -19.90 10.28 -12.26
C VAL A 47 -18.54 9.82 -11.75
N VAL A 48 -18.07 10.37 -10.62
CA VAL A 48 -16.82 9.95 -9.99
C VAL A 48 -16.89 8.50 -9.54
N GLY A 49 -18.00 8.07 -8.93
CA GLY A 49 -18.19 6.69 -8.51
C GLY A 49 -18.14 5.71 -9.68
N ILE A 50 -18.85 6.01 -10.78
CA ILE A 50 -18.79 5.19 -12.00
C ILE A 50 -17.38 5.14 -12.57
N HIS A 51 -16.68 6.27 -12.61
CA HIS A 51 -15.30 6.32 -13.10
C HIS A 51 -14.36 5.44 -12.25
N MET A 52 -14.49 5.50 -10.93
CA MET A 52 -13.71 4.65 -10.02
C MET A 52 -14.00 3.16 -10.23
N VAL A 53 -15.27 2.77 -10.33
CA VAL A 53 -15.66 1.39 -10.61
C VAL A 53 -15.07 0.89 -11.95
N ILE A 54 -15.13 1.71 -13.01
CA ILE A 54 -14.54 1.34 -14.31
C ILE A 54 -13.02 1.15 -14.20
N ASN A 55 -12.34 1.99 -13.43
CA ASN A 55 -10.90 1.87 -13.21
C ASN A 55 -10.55 0.60 -12.42
N ASP A 56 -11.31 0.26 -11.39
CA ASP A 56 -11.14 -0.97 -10.61
C ASP A 56 -11.29 -2.24 -11.48
N PHE A 57 -12.19 -2.20 -12.47
CA PHE A 57 -12.30 -3.31 -13.45
C PHE A 57 -11.15 -3.37 -14.46
N ARG A 58 -10.52 -2.24 -14.77
CA ARG A 58 -9.43 -2.17 -15.76
C ARG A 58 -8.05 -2.42 -15.17
N LEU A 59 -7.83 -1.94 -13.96
CA LEU A 59 -6.55 -2.01 -13.27
C LEU A 59 -6.76 -2.66 -11.91
N PRO A 60 -6.08 -3.78 -11.61
CA PRO A 60 -6.15 -4.37 -10.28
C PRO A 60 -5.60 -3.37 -9.24
N TYR A 61 -6.13 -3.41 -8.04
CA TYR A 61 -5.66 -2.57 -6.93
C TYR A 61 -4.16 -2.78 -6.68
N SER A 62 -3.71 -4.04 -6.77
CA SER A 62 -2.33 -4.46 -6.53
C SER A 62 -1.84 -5.41 -7.62
N SER A 63 -0.60 -5.30 -8.03
CA SER A 63 0.07 -6.30 -8.85
C SER A 63 0.60 -7.51 -8.06
N GLY A 64 0.25 -7.62 -6.76
CA GLY A 64 0.73 -8.69 -5.89
C GLY A 64 0.37 -10.10 -6.38
N LYS A 65 -0.83 -10.31 -6.91
CA LYS A 65 -1.24 -11.59 -7.51
C LYS A 65 -0.38 -11.97 -8.71
N GLU A 66 -0.17 -11.04 -9.62
CA GLU A 66 0.66 -11.24 -10.82
C GLU A 66 2.10 -11.56 -10.43
N THR A 67 2.65 -10.82 -9.47
CA THR A 67 3.97 -11.04 -8.90
C THR A 67 4.12 -12.43 -8.29
N ALA A 68 3.15 -12.86 -7.48
CA ALA A 68 3.14 -14.18 -6.88
C ALA A 68 3.05 -15.30 -7.93
N GLN A 69 2.18 -15.16 -8.92
CA GLN A 69 2.06 -16.10 -10.02
C GLN A 69 3.35 -16.22 -10.84
N TYR A 70 4.04 -15.10 -11.06
CA TYR A 70 5.33 -15.12 -11.73
C TYR A 70 6.36 -15.91 -10.93
N ILE A 71 6.48 -15.66 -9.62
CA ILE A 71 7.39 -16.41 -8.73
C ILE A 71 7.09 -17.92 -8.78
N GLN A 72 5.81 -18.31 -8.74
CA GLN A 72 5.37 -19.70 -8.85
C GLN A 72 5.72 -20.30 -10.22
N THR A 73 5.43 -19.59 -11.31
CA THR A 73 5.71 -20.06 -12.69
C THR A 73 7.20 -20.29 -12.92
N LYS A 74 8.06 -19.49 -12.29
CA LYS A 74 9.51 -19.67 -12.34
C LYS A 74 10.04 -20.76 -11.40
N GLY A 75 9.19 -21.35 -10.56
CA GLY A 75 9.61 -22.34 -9.55
C GLY A 75 10.44 -21.75 -8.42
N TRP A 76 10.25 -20.47 -8.10
CA TRP A 76 11.06 -19.76 -7.09
C TRP A 76 10.36 -19.63 -5.75
N GLN A 77 9.18 -20.25 -5.61
CA GLN A 77 8.40 -20.19 -4.38
C GLN A 77 9.16 -20.67 -3.13
N ASP A 78 10.15 -21.56 -3.28
CA ASP A 78 10.94 -22.09 -2.17
C ASP A 78 12.24 -21.30 -1.92
N SER A 79 12.56 -20.33 -2.78
CA SER A 79 13.74 -19.49 -2.61
C SER A 79 13.60 -18.58 -1.40
N PRO A 80 14.68 -18.25 -0.67
CA PRO A 80 14.64 -17.23 0.35
C PRO A 80 14.14 -15.90 -0.24
N ILE A 81 13.13 -15.28 0.37
CA ILE A 81 12.61 -13.98 -0.04
C ILE A 81 12.89 -12.96 1.05
N PHE A 82 13.59 -11.92 0.67
CA PHE A 82 13.77 -10.70 1.46
C PHE A 82 12.86 -9.62 0.88
N ALA A 83 12.03 -9.03 1.69
CA ALA A 83 11.09 -8.02 1.26
C ALA A 83 11.12 -6.81 2.18
N THR A 84 10.84 -5.63 1.64
CA THR A 84 10.69 -4.43 2.46
C THR A 84 9.25 -3.95 2.40
N ARG A 85 8.82 -3.22 3.46
CA ARG A 85 7.47 -2.67 3.58
C ARG A 85 6.41 -3.76 3.71
N ASP A 86 6.37 -4.36 4.90
CA ASP A 86 5.47 -5.45 5.27
C ASP A 86 4.01 -5.26 4.81
N VAL A 87 3.47 -4.02 4.82
CA VAL A 87 2.10 -3.73 4.36
C VAL A 87 1.92 -4.06 2.89
N GLU A 88 2.83 -3.58 2.05
CA GLU A 88 2.74 -3.74 0.61
C GLU A 88 3.00 -5.19 0.20
N VAL A 89 4.03 -5.83 0.77
CA VAL A 89 4.40 -7.21 0.40
C VAL A 89 3.49 -8.28 0.99
N ALA A 90 2.62 -7.93 1.94
CA ALA A 90 1.64 -8.84 2.51
C ALA A 90 0.70 -9.45 1.45
N THR A 91 0.39 -8.71 0.38
CA THR A 91 -0.39 -9.23 -0.75
C THR A 91 0.33 -10.37 -1.46
N VAL A 92 1.61 -10.22 -1.77
CA VAL A 92 2.42 -11.27 -2.43
C VAL A 92 2.61 -12.47 -1.50
N SER A 93 2.91 -12.22 -0.22
CA SER A 93 3.05 -13.24 0.82
C SER A 93 1.77 -14.07 0.96
N GLY A 94 0.60 -13.44 0.98
CA GLY A 94 -0.70 -14.12 1.06
C GLY A 94 -0.98 -15.01 -0.15
N TYR A 95 -0.63 -14.59 -1.38
CA TYR A 95 -0.81 -15.42 -2.58
C TYR A 95 0.21 -16.58 -2.66
N LEU A 96 1.39 -16.45 -2.06
CA LEU A 96 2.40 -17.51 -2.00
C LEU A 96 2.22 -18.44 -0.79
N ASP A 97 1.31 -18.09 0.15
CA ASP A 97 1.07 -18.78 1.42
C ASP A 97 2.36 -19.04 2.21
N ARG A 98 3.19 -18.00 2.34
CA ARG A 98 4.47 -18.10 3.05
C ARG A 98 4.97 -16.80 3.64
N GLU A 99 5.82 -16.91 4.64
CA GLU A 99 6.48 -15.78 5.27
C GLU A 99 7.72 -15.33 4.47
N PHE A 100 7.97 -14.02 4.48
CA PHE A 100 9.18 -13.39 3.97
C PHE A 100 9.98 -12.81 5.12
N TYR A 101 11.29 -12.71 4.93
CA TYR A 101 12.07 -11.90 5.85
C TYR A 101 11.83 -10.42 5.56
N VAL A 102 11.41 -9.69 6.59
CA VAL A 102 11.08 -8.26 6.52
C VAL A 102 11.90 -7.51 7.56
N PRO A 103 12.86 -6.67 7.17
CA PRO A 103 13.76 -6.00 8.12
C PRO A 103 13.02 -5.08 9.08
N GLU A 104 11.91 -4.46 8.67
CA GLU A 104 11.05 -3.64 9.53
C GLU A 104 10.47 -4.43 10.71
N LEU A 105 10.33 -5.75 10.56
CA LEU A 105 9.89 -6.68 11.62
C LEU A 105 11.06 -7.36 12.32
N ASN A 106 12.30 -7.14 11.83
CA ASN A 106 13.50 -7.88 12.25
C ASN A 106 13.29 -9.40 12.26
N GLY A 107 12.53 -9.93 11.29
CA GLY A 107 12.17 -11.33 11.25
C GLY A 107 11.31 -11.71 10.06
N PHE A 108 10.74 -12.92 10.16
CA PHE A 108 9.82 -13.45 9.15
C PHE A 108 8.39 -13.03 9.48
N GLY A 109 7.61 -12.72 8.42
CA GLY A 109 6.21 -12.40 8.54
C GLY A 109 5.49 -12.48 7.20
N SER A 110 4.17 -12.68 7.26
CA SER A 110 3.26 -12.79 6.10
C SER A 110 2.18 -11.73 6.08
N TYR A 111 2.12 -10.87 7.09
CA TYR A 111 1.09 -9.84 7.22
C TYR A 111 1.65 -8.56 7.81
N ALA A 112 0.93 -7.47 7.61
CA ALA A 112 1.29 -6.16 8.12
C ALA A 112 1.17 -6.11 9.65
N GLN A 113 2.25 -5.79 10.33
CA GLN A 113 2.25 -5.54 11.77
C GLN A 113 2.29 -4.02 12.02
N TRP A 114 1.24 -3.50 12.68
CA TRP A 114 1.15 -2.06 12.94
C TRP A 114 1.92 -1.61 14.19
N ALA A 115 2.28 -2.55 15.07
CA ALA A 115 3.05 -2.29 16.29
C ALA A 115 4.51 -2.76 16.13
N ASN A 116 5.43 -2.08 16.84
CA ASN A 116 6.85 -2.47 16.93
C ASN A 116 7.64 -2.44 15.60
N ARG A 117 7.27 -1.56 14.68
CA ARG A 117 8.00 -1.38 13.42
C ARG A 117 9.25 -0.55 13.59
N VAL A 118 10.32 -0.98 12.96
CA VAL A 118 11.48 -0.15 12.70
C VAL A 118 11.25 0.58 11.37
N THR A 119 11.41 1.90 11.37
CA THR A 119 11.36 2.67 10.11
C THR A 119 12.67 2.42 9.35
N LEU A 120 12.58 1.71 8.24
CA LEU A 120 13.72 1.51 7.37
C LEU A 120 13.91 2.70 6.43
N ASP A 121 15.12 3.24 6.41
CA ASP A 121 15.50 4.19 5.36
C ASP A 121 15.70 3.42 4.04
N ARG A 122 15.03 3.88 3.00
CA ARG A 122 15.08 3.27 1.65
C ARG A 122 16.48 3.17 1.09
N SER A 123 17.33 4.15 1.40
CA SER A 123 18.74 4.17 0.97
C SER A 123 19.55 3.01 1.53
N LYS A 124 19.09 2.41 2.65
CA LYS A 124 19.76 1.32 3.37
C LYS A 124 19.22 -0.07 3.03
N THR A 125 18.33 -0.19 2.06
CA THR A 125 17.73 -1.50 1.71
C THR A 125 18.80 -2.55 1.38
N LEU A 126 19.84 -2.19 0.61
CA LEU A 126 20.91 -3.12 0.25
C LEU A 126 21.86 -3.41 1.41
N ASP A 127 22.08 -2.48 2.31
CA ASP A 127 22.84 -2.71 3.54
C ASP A 127 22.12 -3.74 4.41
N GLU A 128 20.80 -3.64 4.54
CA GLU A 128 19.97 -4.61 5.29
C GLU A 128 19.97 -6.00 4.64
N VAL A 129 19.98 -6.06 3.31
CA VAL A 129 20.14 -7.33 2.58
C VAL A 129 21.50 -7.95 2.90
N GLN A 130 22.55 -7.15 2.98
CA GLN A 130 23.88 -7.65 3.34
C GLN A 130 23.92 -8.15 4.79
N VAL A 131 23.34 -7.41 5.73
CA VAL A 131 23.19 -7.84 7.13
C VAL A 131 22.41 -9.17 7.22
N TYR A 132 21.34 -9.32 6.44
CA TYR A 132 20.61 -10.59 6.36
C TYR A 132 21.48 -11.72 5.86
N LEU A 133 22.21 -11.54 4.77
CA LEU A 133 23.11 -12.55 4.24
C LEU A 133 24.20 -12.92 5.24
N ASP A 134 24.76 -11.97 5.97
CA ASP A 134 25.77 -12.23 7.00
C ASP A 134 25.19 -13.02 8.18
N ARG A 135 23.93 -12.73 8.57
CA ARG A 135 23.21 -13.48 9.59
C ARG A 135 22.87 -14.92 9.16
N PHE A 136 22.66 -15.14 7.86
CA PHE A 136 22.31 -16.44 7.29
C PHE A 136 23.38 -16.91 6.29
N PRO A 137 24.56 -17.35 6.74
CA PRO A 137 25.71 -17.64 5.87
C PRO A 137 25.49 -18.79 4.87
N LYS A 138 24.48 -19.63 5.09
CA LYS A 138 24.08 -20.69 4.16
C LYS A 138 23.27 -20.15 2.96
N VAL A 139 22.78 -18.93 3.03
CA VAL A 139 22.04 -18.27 1.94
C VAL A 139 23.03 -17.54 1.05
N ASN A 140 23.30 -18.08 -0.12
CA ASN A 140 24.18 -17.46 -1.12
C ASN A 140 23.39 -16.65 -2.17
N LYS A 141 22.09 -16.94 -2.29
CA LYS A 141 21.21 -16.32 -3.27
C LYS A 141 19.80 -16.16 -2.68
N LEU A 142 19.18 -15.01 -2.92
CA LEU A 142 17.81 -14.73 -2.47
C LEU A 142 17.04 -13.90 -3.51
N LEU A 143 15.72 -13.94 -3.42
CA LEU A 143 14.84 -13.00 -4.11
C LEU A 143 14.66 -11.74 -3.24
N LEU A 144 14.95 -10.59 -3.80
CA LEU A 144 14.66 -9.30 -3.21
C LEU A 144 13.37 -8.77 -3.84
N LEU A 145 12.32 -8.66 -3.04
CA LEU A 145 11.02 -8.15 -3.44
C LEU A 145 10.82 -6.74 -2.89
N LEU A 146 10.74 -5.76 -3.78
CA LEU A 146 10.56 -4.36 -3.43
C LEU A 146 9.26 -3.81 -3.99
N SER A 147 8.58 -2.98 -3.20
CA SER A 147 7.49 -2.15 -3.71
C SER A 147 8.05 -0.92 -4.46
N ASN A 148 7.23 -0.24 -5.25
CA ASN A 148 7.64 0.96 -5.99
C ASN A 148 8.30 2.03 -5.09
N ARG A 149 7.87 2.12 -3.83
CA ARG A 149 8.43 3.09 -2.89
C ARG A 149 9.86 2.77 -2.44
N SER A 150 10.32 1.54 -2.60
CA SER A 150 11.66 1.07 -2.21
C SER A 150 12.46 0.47 -3.37
N SER A 151 11.94 0.55 -4.61
CA SER A 151 12.61 0.03 -5.79
C SER A 151 14.01 0.64 -6.00
N ILE A 152 14.92 -0.16 -6.53
CA ILE A 152 16.25 0.31 -6.93
C ILE A 152 16.08 1.09 -8.23
N LYS A 153 16.15 2.41 -8.12
CA LYS A 153 15.92 3.31 -9.26
C LYS A 153 16.91 3.03 -10.38
N ASN A 154 16.40 3.06 -11.60
CA ASN A 154 17.15 2.95 -12.86
C ASN A 154 17.71 1.57 -13.22
N LEU A 155 17.47 0.51 -12.43
CA LEU A 155 17.89 -0.83 -12.82
C LEU A 155 16.77 -1.49 -13.65
N GLN A 156 17.04 -1.76 -14.92
CA GLN A 156 16.08 -2.40 -15.82
C GLN A 156 16.22 -3.93 -15.78
N PRO A 157 15.17 -4.69 -16.11
CA PRO A 157 15.26 -6.15 -16.20
C PRO A 157 16.44 -6.61 -17.07
N GLY A 158 17.25 -7.52 -16.53
CA GLY A 158 18.47 -8.02 -17.15
C GLY A 158 19.75 -7.25 -16.76
N GLU A 159 19.63 -6.07 -16.19
CA GLU A 159 20.78 -5.31 -15.70
C GLU A 159 21.22 -5.80 -14.32
N SER A 160 22.48 -5.53 -14.00
CA SER A 160 23.04 -5.88 -12.68
C SER A 160 23.82 -4.72 -12.09
N LEU A 161 23.76 -4.64 -10.75
CA LEU A 161 24.48 -3.68 -9.93
C LEU A 161 25.36 -4.46 -8.93
N PHE A 162 26.59 -4.00 -8.74
CA PHE A 162 27.48 -4.54 -7.72
C PHE A 162 27.55 -3.53 -6.56
N VAL A 163 27.28 -4.01 -5.36
CA VAL A 163 27.35 -3.22 -4.13
C VAL A 163 28.09 -4.05 -3.08
N ASP A 164 29.27 -3.61 -2.69
CA ASP A 164 30.13 -4.30 -1.74
C ASP A 164 30.32 -5.80 -2.07
N LYS A 165 29.72 -6.68 -1.24
CA LYS A 165 29.84 -8.13 -1.35
C LYS A 165 28.64 -8.79 -2.01
N ILE A 166 27.77 -8.01 -2.65
CA ILE A 166 26.59 -8.55 -3.30
C ILE A 166 26.48 -8.08 -4.76
N ARG A 167 25.91 -8.95 -5.57
CA ARG A 167 25.46 -8.64 -6.92
C ARG A 167 23.94 -8.65 -6.95
N VAL A 168 23.35 -7.56 -7.39
CA VAL A 168 21.90 -7.40 -7.55
C VAL A 168 21.58 -7.44 -9.03
N ILE A 169 20.69 -8.32 -9.45
CA ILE A 169 20.27 -8.51 -10.84
C ILE A 169 18.78 -8.22 -10.91
N ALA A 170 18.39 -7.25 -11.71
CA ALA A 170 16.97 -6.98 -11.94
C ALA A 170 16.37 -8.08 -12.82
N ASP A 171 15.28 -8.68 -12.36
CA ASP A 171 14.59 -9.73 -13.09
C ASP A 171 13.32 -9.23 -13.76
N SER A 172 12.38 -8.73 -12.98
CA SER A 172 11.06 -8.36 -13.50
C SER A 172 10.44 -7.21 -12.71
N LYS A 173 9.52 -6.50 -13.38
CA LYS A 173 8.71 -5.45 -12.78
C LYS A 173 7.23 -5.65 -13.08
N PHE A 174 6.39 -5.39 -12.11
CA PHE A 174 4.94 -5.52 -12.15
C PHE A 174 4.32 -4.19 -11.80
N GLU A 175 3.98 -3.42 -12.83
CA GLU A 175 3.51 -2.04 -12.71
C GLU A 175 2.01 -1.90 -12.99
N ASN A 176 1.33 -3.01 -13.35
CA ASN A 176 -0.10 -3.03 -13.62
C ASN A 176 -0.91 -2.98 -12.31
N SER A 177 -0.94 -1.82 -11.67
CA SER A 177 -1.65 -1.57 -10.43
C SER A 177 -2.19 -0.15 -10.40
N PHE A 178 -3.42 -0.01 -9.88
CA PHE A 178 -4.02 1.29 -9.62
C PHE A 178 -3.26 2.05 -8.52
N HIS A 179 -2.77 1.33 -7.50
CA HIS A 179 -2.08 1.93 -6.38
C HIS A 179 -0.55 1.86 -6.56
N ASP A 180 0.10 3.01 -6.62
CA ASP A 180 1.55 3.09 -6.90
C ASP A 180 2.43 2.30 -5.92
N SER A 181 2.07 2.22 -4.64
CA SER A 181 2.84 1.44 -3.67
C SER A 181 2.68 -0.07 -3.83
N GLU A 182 1.66 -0.51 -4.57
CA GLU A 182 1.34 -1.91 -4.84
C GLU A 182 1.90 -2.40 -6.20
N LYS A 183 2.88 -1.69 -6.73
CA LYS A 183 3.72 -2.11 -7.85
C LYS A 183 4.96 -2.79 -7.31
N PHE A 184 5.35 -3.92 -7.88
CA PHE A 184 6.43 -4.74 -7.36
C PHE A 184 7.55 -4.95 -8.36
N TYR A 185 8.76 -5.07 -7.80
CA TYR A 185 10.01 -5.27 -8.52
C TYR A 185 10.73 -6.46 -7.91
N ILE A 186 11.17 -7.39 -8.74
CA ILE A 186 11.89 -8.59 -8.36
C ILE A 186 13.34 -8.46 -8.78
N TYR A 187 14.23 -8.71 -7.83
CA TYR A 187 15.67 -8.78 -8.07
C TYR A 187 16.20 -10.09 -7.51
N TRP A 188 17.20 -10.64 -8.15
CA TRP A 188 18.07 -11.64 -7.56
C TRP A 188 19.22 -10.95 -6.86
N VAL A 189 19.51 -11.37 -5.65
CA VAL A 189 20.71 -10.96 -4.94
C VAL A 189 21.58 -12.18 -4.71
N GLU A 190 22.81 -12.09 -5.12
CA GLU A 190 23.81 -13.14 -5.00
C GLU A 190 25.00 -12.62 -4.19
N ARG A 191 25.50 -13.43 -3.27
CA ARG A 191 26.72 -13.13 -2.54
C ARG A 191 27.90 -13.31 -3.48
N ILE A 192 28.84 -12.35 -3.53
CA ILE A 192 30.12 -12.49 -4.18
C ILE A 192 31.03 -13.22 -3.21
N VAL A 193 31.45 -14.40 -3.59
CA VAL A 193 32.46 -15.19 -2.82
C VAL A 193 33.79 -14.95 -3.50
N ASP A 194 34.73 -14.36 -2.75
CA ASP A 194 36.13 -14.17 -3.20
C ASP A 194 36.87 -15.52 -3.26
#